data_40dc29efaf9fc716bd1e93611693c7dc
#
_entry.id   40dc29efaf9fc716bd1e93611693c7dc
#
_cell.length_a   1.000
_cell.length_b   1.000
_cell.length_c   1.000
_cell.angle_alpha   90.00
_cell.angle_beta   90.00
_cell.angle_gamma   90.00
#
_symmetry.space_group_name_H-M   'P 1'
#
loop_
_entity.id
_entity.type
_entity.pdbx_description
1 polymer ?
#
loop_
_entity_poly.entity_id
_entity_poly.type
_entity_poly.pdbx_seq_one_letter_code
_entity_poly.pdbx_strand_id
1 'polypeptide(L)'
;VEAFRQVDPDPVFIDQLVGLYKRRMTAGDSFDVAIRTPLSVILASPGFLYLDEPNIGGSKRPLNDRELAVRLAYFLWSGPPDAKLYDLAEKGLLKKSWVLKNQVERMIADPRSEEFVAGFVHQWLHMERLDFFQFDTK
;
A
#
# COMPACT_ATOMS: atom_id res chain seq x y z
N VAL A 1 -2.93 -9.90 -2.99
CA VAL A 1 -1.69 -9.57 -3.71
C VAL A 1 -1.85 -8.27 -4.49
N GLU A 2 -2.95 -8.07 -5.26
CA GLU A 2 -3.21 -6.84 -6.03
C GLU A 2 -3.26 -5.58 -5.14
N ALA A 3 -3.82 -5.68 -3.93
CA ALA A 3 -3.93 -4.54 -3.01
C ALA A 3 -2.58 -3.97 -2.58
N PHE A 4 -1.52 -4.78 -2.59
CA PHE A 4 -0.19 -4.40 -2.11
C PHE A 4 0.86 -4.32 -3.20
N ARG A 5 0.59 -4.91 -4.36
CA ARG A 5 1.47 -4.84 -5.52
C ARG A 5 0.85 -3.98 -6.60
N GLN A 6 1.61 -3.06 -7.10
CA GLN A 6 1.19 -2.13 -8.15
C GLN A 6 1.13 -2.79 -9.53
N VAL A 7 1.60 -4.02 -9.66
CA VAL A 7 1.62 -4.82 -10.88
C VAL A 7 0.99 -6.19 -10.64
N ASP A 8 0.48 -6.80 -11.70
CA ASP A 8 -0.01 -8.18 -11.62
C ASP A 8 1.14 -9.11 -11.24
N PRO A 9 0.89 -10.11 -10.38
CA PRO A 9 1.93 -11.02 -9.94
C PRO A 9 2.42 -11.87 -11.11
N ASP A 10 3.75 -12.06 -11.19
CA ASP A 10 4.37 -12.94 -12.17
C ASP A 10 3.79 -14.38 -12.00
N PRO A 11 3.31 -15.03 -13.09
CA PRO A 11 2.86 -16.41 -13.05
C PRO A 11 3.87 -17.37 -12.43
N VAL A 12 5.16 -17.18 -12.70
CA VAL A 12 6.25 -18.00 -12.10
C VAL A 12 6.27 -17.83 -10.58
N PHE A 13 6.07 -16.62 -10.07
CA PHE A 13 5.99 -16.39 -8.63
C PHE A 13 4.77 -17.06 -8.01
N ILE A 14 3.62 -17.05 -8.69
CA ILE A 14 2.41 -17.75 -8.25
C ILE A 14 2.68 -19.24 -8.18
N ASP A 15 3.27 -19.83 -9.22
CA ASP A 15 3.58 -21.26 -9.27
C ASP A 15 4.54 -21.69 -8.15
N GLN A 16 5.52 -20.84 -7.83
CA GLN A 16 6.44 -21.06 -6.69
C GLN A 16 5.69 -21.08 -5.36
N LEU A 17 4.77 -20.12 -5.14
CA LEU A 17 3.95 -20.07 -3.92
C LEU A 17 3.03 -21.28 -3.79
N VAL A 18 2.39 -21.69 -4.89
CA VAL A 18 1.56 -22.90 -4.94
C VAL A 18 2.42 -24.16 -4.70
N GLY A 19 3.62 -24.19 -5.24
CA GLY A 19 4.59 -25.27 -5.00
C GLY A 19 5.01 -25.37 -3.53
N LEU A 20 5.21 -24.25 -2.85
CA LEU A 20 5.49 -24.20 -1.41
C LEU A 20 4.32 -24.79 -0.61
N TYR A 21 3.11 -24.36 -0.90
CA TYR A 21 1.89 -24.87 -0.27
C TYR A 21 1.74 -26.40 -0.46
N LYS A 22 1.85 -26.87 -1.72
CA LYS A 22 1.72 -28.30 -2.05
C LYS A 22 2.74 -29.17 -1.32
N ARG A 23 4.00 -28.74 -1.22
CA ARG A 23 5.06 -29.47 -0.48
C ARG A 23 4.70 -29.63 1.01
N ARG A 24 4.14 -28.58 1.65
CA ARG A 24 3.71 -28.65 3.04
C ARG A 24 2.52 -29.59 3.21
N MET A 25 1.54 -29.55 2.31
CA MET A 25 0.40 -30.47 2.31
C MET A 25 0.84 -31.93 2.14
N THR A 26 1.78 -32.20 1.22
CA THR A 26 2.33 -33.54 1.00
C THR A 26 3.13 -34.04 2.23
N ALA A 27 3.74 -33.14 3.00
CA ALA A 27 4.42 -33.47 4.25
C ALA A 27 3.45 -33.78 5.40
N GLY A 28 2.12 -33.68 5.20
CA GLY A 28 1.10 -34.01 6.20
C GLY A 28 0.65 -32.83 7.05
N ASP A 29 1.06 -31.61 6.70
CA ASP A 29 0.58 -30.41 7.42
C ASP A 29 -0.92 -30.16 7.15
N SER A 30 -1.60 -29.60 8.14
CA SER A 30 -2.96 -29.09 7.96
C SER A 30 -2.96 -27.87 7.03
N PHE A 31 -4.12 -27.54 6.45
CA PHE A 31 -4.28 -26.36 5.59
C PHE A 31 -3.75 -25.08 6.25
N ASP A 32 -4.12 -24.84 7.51
CA ASP A 32 -3.73 -23.64 8.26
C ASP A 32 -2.20 -23.51 8.46
N VAL A 33 -1.50 -24.63 8.58
CA VAL A 33 -0.04 -24.67 8.70
C VAL A 33 0.60 -24.50 7.32
N ALA A 34 0.10 -25.24 6.32
CA ALA A 34 0.66 -25.24 4.97
C ALA A 34 0.57 -23.86 4.30
N ILE A 35 -0.52 -23.10 4.52
CA ILE A 35 -0.74 -21.79 3.90
C ILE A 35 0.15 -20.67 4.49
N ARG A 36 0.63 -20.85 5.71
CA ARG A 36 1.50 -19.83 6.38
C ARG A 36 2.78 -19.60 5.62
N THR A 37 3.40 -20.63 5.06
CA THR A 37 4.65 -20.51 4.33
C THR A 37 4.53 -19.59 3.11
N PRO A 38 3.63 -19.81 2.15
CA PRO A 38 3.47 -18.89 1.03
C PRO A 38 3.01 -17.48 1.46
N LEU A 39 2.18 -17.36 2.49
CA LEU A 39 1.80 -16.05 3.03
C LEU A 39 3.01 -15.30 3.60
N SER A 40 3.88 -15.97 4.33
CA SER A 40 5.12 -15.36 4.86
C SER A 40 6.02 -14.86 3.74
N VAL A 41 6.15 -15.61 2.63
CA VAL A 41 6.91 -15.18 1.45
C VAL A 41 6.31 -13.93 0.81
N ILE A 42 4.97 -13.86 0.70
CA ILE A 42 4.29 -12.67 0.18
C ILE A 42 4.56 -11.47 1.09
N LEU A 43 4.34 -11.62 2.40
CA LEU A 43 4.51 -10.55 3.39
C LEU A 43 5.96 -10.04 3.49
N ALA A 44 6.94 -10.91 3.28
CA ALA A 44 8.35 -10.55 3.27
C ALA A 44 8.86 -10.04 1.92
N SER A 45 8.03 -10.05 0.88
CA SER A 45 8.48 -9.66 -0.46
C SER A 45 8.62 -8.13 -0.58
N PRO A 46 9.63 -7.64 -1.33
CA PRO A 46 9.80 -6.21 -1.55
C PRO A 46 8.55 -5.54 -2.13
N GLY A 47 7.81 -6.21 -3.02
CA GLY A 47 6.59 -5.68 -3.61
C GLY A 47 5.44 -5.54 -2.60
N PHE A 48 5.50 -6.20 -1.44
CA PHE A 48 4.57 -5.98 -0.34
C PHE A 48 5.07 -4.87 0.60
N LEU A 49 6.37 -4.89 0.94
CA LEU A 49 6.93 -4.01 1.96
C LEU A 49 7.17 -2.58 1.47
N TYR A 50 7.45 -2.41 0.18
CA TYR A 50 7.83 -1.12 -0.38
C TYR A 50 6.88 -0.68 -1.50
N LEU A 51 6.60 0.62 -1.54
CA LEU A 51 6.01 1.29 -2.70
C LEU A 51 7.13 1.51 -3.73
N ASP A 52 7.52 0.44 -4.42
CA ASP A 52 8.55 0.50 -5.45
C ASP A 52 7.92 0.80 -6.80
N GLU A 53 8.37 1.90 -7.39
CA GLU A 53 7.99 2.28 -8.74
C GLU A 53 9.14 1.91 -9.67
N PRO A 54 8.93 1.01 -10.63
CA PRO A 54 9.99 0.60 -11.52
C PRO A 54 10.53 1.80 -12.29
N ASN A 55 11.74 2.24 -11.92
CA ASN A 55 12.50 3.24 -12.64
C ASN A 55 13.08 2.60 -13.91
N ILE A 56 12.44 2.81 -15.03
CA ILE A 56 12.98 2.38 -16.31
C ILE A 56 14.12 3.33 -16.68
N GLY A 57 15.37 2.89 -16.50
CA GLY A 57 16.56 3.60 -16.96
C GLY A 57 16.92 4.88 -16.21
N GLY A 58 16.51 5.01 -14.93
CA GLY A 58 16.87 6.19 -14.10
C GLY A 58 16.14 7.48 -14.48
N SER A 59 15.23 7.44 -15.44
CA SER A 59 14.45 8.60 -15.89
C SER A 59 13.16 8.72 -15.08
N LYS A 60 12.87 9.91 -14.58
CA LYS A 60 11.58 10.24 -13.96
C LYS A 60 10.47 10.10 -14.99
N ARG A 61 9.51 9.22 -14.77
CA ARG A 61 8.30 9.09 -15.57
C ARG A 61 7.06 9.48 -14.78
N PRO A 62 5.98 9.92 -15.42
CA PRO A 62 4.70 10.10 -14.75
C PRO A 62 4.19 8.76 -14.19
N LEU A 63 3.56 8.80 -13.02
CA LEU A 63 2.89 7.64 -12.45
C LEU A 63 1.80 7.13 -13.41
N ASN A 64 1.60 5.82 -13.47
CA ASN A 64 0.39 5.28 -14.07
C ASN A 64 -0.81 5.46 -13.12
N ASP A 65 -2.02 5.15 -13.56
CA ASP A 65 -3.23 5.38 -12.75
C ASP A 65 -3.29 4.47 -11.53
N ARG A 66 -2.79 3.23 -11.61
CA ARG A 66 -2.67 2.31 -10.47
C ARG A 66 -1.69 2.82 -9.40
N GLU A 67 -0.50 3.22 -9.84
CA GLU A 67 0.51 3.81 -8.96
C GLU A 67 -0.02 5.08 -8.27
N LEU A 68 -0.73 5.90 -9.03
CA LEU A 68 -1.37 7.10 -8.49
C LEU A 68 -2.43 6.76 -7.45
N ALA A 69 -3.28 5.75 -7.70
CA ALA A 69 -4.28 5.28 -6.75
C ALA A 69 -3.65 4.81 -5.44
N VAL A 70 -2.61 3.98 -5.55
CA VAL A 70 -1.89 3.44 -4.39
C VAL A 70 -1.23 4.57 -3.59
N ARG A 71 -0.49 5.46 -4.26
CA ARG A 71 0.14 6.60 -3.58
C ARG A 71 -0.87 7.50 -2.88
N LEU A 72 -1.98 7.81 -3.55
CA LEU A 72 -3.01 8.67 -2.98
C LEU A 72 -3.64 8.03 -1.74
N ALA A 73 -3.94 6.74 -1.79
CA ALA A 73 -4.54 6.00 -0.68
C ALA A 73 -3.58 5.91 0.52
N TYR A 74 -2.33 5.52 0.31
CA TYR A 74 -1.36 5.48 1.40
C TYR A 74 -1.03 6.87 1.96
N PHE A 75 -1.06 7.91 1.14
CA PHE A 75 -0.83 9.29 1.60
C PHE A 75 -1.97 9.81 2.47
N LEU A 76 -3.24 9.61 2.05
CA LEU A 76 -4.40 10.16 2.74
C LEU A 76 -5.04 9.22 3.78
N TRP A 77 -4.85 7.91 3.65
CA TRP A 77 -5.52 6.91 4.49
C TRP A 77 -4.56 5.95 5.19
N SER A 78 -3.25 6.08 4.95
CA SER A 78 -2.23 5.13 5.46
C SER A 78 -2.54 3.67 5.12
N GLY A 79 -3.29 3.43 4.05
CA GLY A 79 -3.80 2.11 3.68
C GLY A 79 -4.04 1.94 2.19
N PRO A 80 -4.47 0.73 1.76
CA PRO A 80 -4.69 0.42 0.36
C PRO A 80 -5.88 1.20 -0.24
N PRO A 81 -5.89 1.39 -1.58
CA PRO A 81 -7.01 1.98 -2.30
C PRO A 81 -8.31 1.21 -2.06
N ASP A 82 -9.42 1.92 -2.04
CA ASP A 82 -10.75 1.30 -2.06
C ASP A 82 -11.16 0.87 -3.48
N ALA A 83 -12.24 0.09 -3.58
CA ALA A 83 -12.74 -0.43 -4.83
C ALA A 83 -13.05 0.67 -5.87
N LYS A 84 -13.51 1.84 -5.41
CA LYS A 84 -13.82 2.97 -6.29
C LYS A 84 -12.56 3.57 -6.90
N LEU A 85 -11.50 3.70 -6.10
CA LEU A 85 -10.23 4.24 -6.57
C LEU A 85 -9.55 3.27 -7.54
N TYR A 86 -9.64 1.96 -7.26
CA TYR A 86 -9.19 0.92 -8.19
C TYR A 86 -9.95 0.94 -9.50
N ASP A 87 -11.28 1.00 -9.49
CA ASP A 87 -12.10 1.03 -10.70
C ASP A 87 -11.74 2.22 -11.60
N LEU A 88 -11.51 3.39 -11.00
CA LEU A 88 -11.07 4.57 -11.75
C LEU A 88 -9.66 4.43 -12.33
N ALA A 89 -8.77 3.77 -11.60
CA ALA A 89 -7.41 3.50 -12.07
C ALA A 89 -7.42 2.48 -13.22
N GLU A 90 -8.18 1.40 -13.12
CA GLU A 90 -8.33 0.40 -14.19
C GLU A 90 -8.90 0.99 -15.48
N LYS A 91 -9.82 1.93 -15.35
CA LYS A 91 -10.39 2.66 -16.49
C LYS A 91 -9.49 3.76 -17.07
N GLY A 92 -8.32 3.99 -16.48
CA GLY A 92 -7.40 5.06 -16.91
C GLY A 92 -7.98 6.47 -16.76
N LEU A 93 -8.86 6.68 -15.78
CA LEU A 93 -9.58 7.91 -15.56
C LEU A 93 -8.99 8.78 -14.44
N LEU A 94 -8.18 8.20 -13.57
CA LEU A 94 -7.74 8.85 -12.33
C LEU A 94 -6.85 10.07 -12.59
N LYS A 95 -6.08 10.09 -13.67
CA LYS A 95 -5.24 11.24 -14.07
C LYS A 95 -6.01 12.43 -14.61
N LYS A 96 -7.30 12.30 -14.91
CA LYS A 96 -8.12 13.44 -15.32
C LYS A 96 -8.28 14.38 -14.13
N SER A 97 -7.90 15.65 -14.29
CA SER A 97 -7.83 16.63 -13.18
C SER A 97 -9.12 16.71 -12.36
N TRP A 98 -10.28 16.70 -13.02
CA TRP A 98 -11.56 16.76 -12.33
C TRP A 98 -11.88 15.46 -11.56
N VAL A 99 -11.51 14.28 -12.08
CA VAL A 99 -11.67 13.00 -11.40
C VAL A 99 -10.77 12.97 -10.17
N LEU A 100 -9.50 13.30 -10.35
CA LEU A 100 -8.52 13.32 -9.27
C LEU A 100 -8.98 14.27 -8.15
N LYS A 101 -9.38 15.49 -8.49
CA LYS A 101 -9.91 16.45 -7.51
C LYS A 101 -11.08 15.87 -6.71
N ASN A 102 -12.09 15.32 -7.39
CA ASN A 102 -13.24 14.72 -6.74
C ASN A 102 -12.87 13.54 -5.82
N GLN A 103 -11.87 12.74 -6.21
CA GLN A 103 -11.41 11.65 -5.35
C GLN A 103 -10.65 12.17 -4.13
N VAL A 104 -9.78 13.17 -4.28
CA VAL A 104 -9.09 13.81 -3.15
C VAL A 104 -10.09 14.41 -2.17
N GLU A 105 -11.07 15.17 -2.64
CA GLU A 105 -12.12 15.74 -1.79
C GLU A 105 -12.91 14.65 -1.03
N ARG A 106 -13.31 13.59 -1.73
CA ARG A 106 -13.96 12.42 -1.12
C ARG A 106 -13.10 11.77 -0.06
N MET A 107 -11.80 11.58 -0.35
CA MET A 107 -10.87 10.91 0.54
C MET A 107 -10.56 11.73 1.78
N ILE A 108 -10.48 13.05 1.67
CA ILE A 108 -10.30 13.95 2.81
C ILE A 108 -11.56 13.96 3.69
N ALA A 109 -12.75 13.83 3.12
CA ALA A 109 -14.01 13.77 3.87
C ALA A 109 -14.26 12.39 4.54
N ASP A 110 -13.45 11.37 4.23
CA ASP A 110 -13.54 10.03 4.82
C ASP A 110 -12.81 10.01 6.19
N PRO A 111 -13.39 9.37 7.23
CA PRO A 111 -12.75 9.29 8.55
C PRO A 111 -11.32 8.73 8.55
N ARG A 112 -10.97 7.89 7.58
CA ARG A 112 -9.58 7.38 7.42
C ARG A 112 -8.54 8.47 7.21
N SER A 113 -8.95 9.68 6.78
CA SER A 113 -8.03 10.81 6.60
C SER A 113 -7.54 11.41 7.92
N GLU A 114 -8.14 11.07 9.06
CA GLU A 114 -7.68 11.51 10.38
C GLU A 114 -6.24 11.06 10.65
N GLU A 115 -5.85 9.87 10.17
CA GLU A 115 -4.48 9.38 10.25
C GLU A 115 -3.49 10.28 9.50
N PHE A 116 -3.88 10.78 8.33
CA PHE A 116 -3.07 11.75 7.58
C PHE A 116 -2.90 13.05 8.36
N VAL A 117 -3.99 13.59 8.90
CA VAL A 117 -3.95 14.85 9.65
C VAL A 117 -3.07 14.71 10.88
N ALA A 118 -3.26 13.64 11.65
CA ALA A 118 -2.46 13.35 12.83
C ALA A 118 -0.96 13.21 12.48
N GLY A 119 -0.63 12.36 11.51
CA GLY A 119 0.76 12.12 11.09
C GLY A 119 1.42 13.37 10.50
N PHE A 120 0.71 14.10 9.63
CA PHE A 120 1.22 15.31 9.02
C PHE A 120 1.49 16.41 10.05
N VAL A 121 0.52 16.67 10.94
CA VAL A 121 0.65 17.71 11.99
C VAL A 121 1.77 17.35 12.94
N HIS A 122 1.87 16.08 13.36
CA HIS A 122 2.93 15.59 14.24
C HIS A 122 4.33 15.83 13.65
N GLN A 123 4.51 15.48 12.37
CA GLN A 123 5.79 15.69 11.67
C GLN A 123 6.07 17.17 11.37
N TRP A 124 5.07 17.89 10.88
CA TRP A 124 5.23 19.29 10.49
C TRP A 124 5.54 20.21 11.67
N LEU A 125 4.88 20.00 12.82
CA LEU A 125 5.11 20.77 14.03
C LEU A 125 6.26 20.21 14.89
N HIS A 126 6.92 19.12 14.45
CA HIS A 126 7.95 18.43 15.25
C HIS A 126 7.49 18.10 16.67
N MET A 127 6.20 17.71 16.82
CA MET A 127 5.59 17.44 18.13
C MET A 127 6.26 16.30 18.90
N GLU A 128 6.90 15.38 18.19
CA GLU A 128 7.78 14.35 18.77
C GLU A 128 8.90 14.91 19.67
N ARG A 129 9.27 16.18 19.48
CA ARG A 129 10.24 16.86 20.36
C ARG A 129 9.63 17.36 21.67
N LEU A 130 8.31 17.50 21.75
CA LEU A 130 7.64 17.94 22.96
C LEU A 130 7.74 16.90 24.09
N ASP A 131 7.85 15.62 23.76
CA ASP A 131 8.02 14.53 24.72
C ASP A 131 9.37 14.60 25.46
N PHE A 132 10.34 15.35 24.92
CA PHE A 132 11.64 15.59 25.57
C PHE A 132 11.66 16.81 26.49
N PHE A 133 10.63 17.65 26.45
CA PHE A 133 10.55 18.80 27.36
C PHE A 133 9.90 18.39 28.67
N GLN A 134 10.70 18.28 29.74
CA GLN A 134 10.20 18.22 31.10
C GLN A 134 9.78 19.63 31.51
N PHE A 135 8.48 19.87 31.61
CA PHE A 135 7.97 21.10 32.20
C PHE A 135 8.16 21.01 33.73
N ASP A 136 9.03 21.86 34.29
CA ASP A 136 9.15 22.01 35.73
C ASP A 136 7.82 22.62 36.23
N THR A 137 6.96 21.80 36.80
CA THR A 137 5.77 22.25 37.53
C THR A 137 6.24 22.67 38.94
N LYS A 138 6.64 23.93 39.13
CA LYS A 138 6.75 24.55 40.44
C LYS A 138 5.38 24.93 40.97
#